data_7489b32517c480faa7494de3242689b8
#
_entry.id   7489b32517c480faa7494de3242689b8
#
_cell.length_a   1.000
_cell.length_b   1.000
_cell.length_c   1.000
_cell.angle_alpha   90.00
_cell.angle_beta   90.00
_cell.angle_gamma   90.00
#
_symmetry.space_group_name_H-M   'P 1'
#
loop_
_entity.id
_entity.type
_entity.pdbx_description
1 polymer ?
#
loop_
_entity_poly.entity_id
_entity_poly.type
_entity_poly.pdbx_seq_one_letter_code
_entity_poly.pdbx_strand_id
1 'polypeptide(L)'
;LPKTIYVAYIGGGNALVLIDDKHESLVQDIVKKFTTQVLVQYPGLKVGATTGYITLDGTQFSADLGKLYKQLKSNQFALNPIVNPANTGLTTICDFSGDVADTTQSFGSDKRLVATSFTAKFEAFEAANSRLKIDLFGTETTDWVFPSEFEELGQNKSTEKSKTGINDIAIVHIDGNNMGAHFRQCKTLEERSALSKRVATKTLESFKALVQWIKALQCLCS
;
A
#
# COMPACT_ATOMS: atom_id res chain seq x y z
N LEU A 1 20.59 -11.17 -0.69
CA LEU A 1 19.79 -12.35 -0.37
C LEU A 1 20.65 -13.60 -0.63
N PRO A 2 20.56 -14.66 0.21
CA PRO A 2 21.18 -15.94 -0.10
C PRO A 2 20.73 -16.43 -1.49
N LYS A 3 21.60 -17.13 -2.22
CA LYS A 3 21.28 -17.68 -3.56
C LYS A 3 20.09 -18.64 -3.56
N THR A 4 19.62 -19.05 -2.39
CA THR A 4 18.48 -19.93 -2.15
C THR A 4 17.12 -19.23 -2.12
N ILE A 5 17.08 -17.88 -2.13
CA ILE A 5 15.84 -17.09 -2.09
C ILE A 5 15.72 -16.28 -3.37
N TYR A 6 14.62 -16.46 -4.09
CA TYR A 6 14.30 -15.71 -5.29
C TYR A 6 12.98 -14.97 -5.14
N VAL A 7 13.01 -13.66 -5.29
CA VAL A 7 11.79 -12.83 -5.30
C VAL A 7 11.25 -12.81 -6.72
N ALA A 8 10.16 -13.52 -6.94
CA ALA A 8 9.57 -13.68 -8.26
C ALA A 8 8.84 -12.40 -8.70
N TYR A 9 8.07 -11.80 -7.82
CA TYR A 9 7.49 -10.47 -8.04
C TYR A 9 7.07 -9.81 -6.73
N ILE A 10 6.96 -8.48 -6.78
CA ILE A 10 6.33 -7.65 -5.76
C ILE A 10 5.42 -6.66 -6.49
N GLY A 11 4.16 -6.59 -6.10
CA GLY A 11 3.22 -5.63 -6.71
C GLY A 11 1.78 -5.88 -6.30
N GLY A 12 0.95 -4.83 -6.37
CA GLY A 12 -0.47 -4.91 -6.04
C GLY A 12 -0.76 -5.37 -4.61
N GLY A 13 0.13 -5.04 -3.65
CA GLY A 13 -0.01 -5.48 -2.26
C GLY A 13 0.36 -6.96 -2.04
N ASN A 14 0.95 -7.64 -3.05
CA ASN A 14 1.35 -9.04 -2.97
C ASN A 14 2.82 -9.21 -3.31
N ALA A 15 3.44 -10.24 -2.74
CA ALA A 15 4.76 -10.71 -3.11
C ALA A 15 4.76 -12.23 -3.28
N LEU A 16 5.54 -12.73 -4.23
CA LEU A 16 5.83 -14.14 -4.40
C LEU A 16 7.33 -14.36 -4.23
N VAL A 17 7.67 -15.19 -3.25
CA VAL A 17 9.05 -15.55 -2.94
C VAL A 17 9.20 -17.06 -3.12
N LEU A 18 10.19 -17.46 -3.86
CA LEU A 18 10.55 -18.86 -4.08
C LEU A 18 11.77 -19.21 -3.25
N ILE A 19 11.73 -20.38 -2.66
CA ILE A 19 12.81 -20.92 -1.82
C ILE A 19 12.99 -22.38 -2.25
N ASP A 20 14.23 -22.84 -2.33
CA ASP A 20 14.55 -24.23 -2.64
C ASP A 20 13.92 -25.15 -1.57
N ASP A 21 13.32 -26.27 -1.99
CA ASP A 21 12.62 -27.25 -1.15
C ASP A 21 13.49 -27.81 -0.01
N LYS A 22 14.81 -27.87 -0.21
CA LYS A 22 15.79 -28.24 0.83
C LYS A 22 15.77 -27.33 2.06
N HIS A 23 15.10 -26.19 1.98
CA HIS A 23 15.09 -25.17 3.02
C HIS A 23 13.67 -24.90 3.57
N GLU A 24 12.83 -25.92 3.61
CA GLU A 24 11.44 -25.81 4.08
C GLU A 24 11.32 -25.22 5.50
N SER A 25 12.20 -25.64 6.42
CA SER A 25 12.23 -25.08 7.79
C SER A 25 12.48 -23.57 7.81
N LEU A 26 13.28 -23.05 6.87
CA LEU A 26 13.57 -21.63 6.73
C LEU A 26 12.31 -20.84 6.31
N VAL A 27 11.42 -21.46 5.53
CA VAL A 27 10.18 -20.81 5.06
C VAL A 27 9.29 -20.43 6.26
N GLN A 28 9.09 -21.35 7.17
CA GLN A 28 8.27 -21.12 8.37
C GLN A 28 8.85 -20.00 9.25
N ASP A 29 10.18 -19.99 9.42
CA ASP A 29 10.87 -18.95 10.18
C ASP A 29 10.74 -17.57 9.51
N ILE A 30 10.87 -17.51 8.19
CA ILE A 30 10.70 -16.26 7.42
C ILE A 30 9.27 -15.74 7.60
N VAL A 31 8.27 -16.60 7.40
CA VAL A 31 6.86 -16.22 7.56
C VAL A 31 6.58 -15.70 8.95
N LYS A 32 7.04 -16.45 9.98
CA LYS A 32 6.87 -16.06 11.39
C LYS A 32 7.53 -14.72 11.69
N LYS A 33 8.79 -14.53 11.30
CA LYS A 33 9.50 -13.27 11.51
C LYS A 33 8.82 -12.10 10.78
N PHE A 34 8.46 -12.30 9.51
CA PHE A 34 7.80 -11.28 8.71
C PHE A 34 6.46 -10.86 9.33
N THR A 35 5.58 -11.82 9.65
CA THR A 35 4.26 -11.50 10.20
C THR A 35 4.37 -10.87 11.59
N THR A 36 5.33 -11.31 12.42
CA THR A 36 5.60 -10.70 13.73
C THR A 36 6.11 -9.26 13.58
N GLN A 37 7.05 -9.02 12.66
CA GLN A 37 7.55 -7.65 12.42
C GLN A 37 6.44 -6.73 11.92
N VAL A 38 5.60 -7.20 11.00
CA VAL A 38 4.47 -6.39 10.52
C VAL A 38 3.50 -6.07 11.66
N LEU A 39 3.18 -7.05 12.50
CA LEU A 39 2.28 -6.84 13.63
C LEU A 39 2.80 -5.78 14.62
N VAL A 40 4.11 -5.81 14.90
CA VAL A 40 4.74 -4.94 15.91
C VAL A 40 5.08 -3.56 15.34
N GLN A 41 5.66 -3.51 14.12
CA GLN A 41 6.18 -2.26 13.56
C GLN A 41 5.15 -1.48 12.74
N TYR A 42 4.13 -2.17 12.22
CA TYR A 42 3.11 -1.58 11.36
C TYR A 42 1.69 -1.93 11.85
N PRO A 43 1.32 -1.51 13.06
CA PRO A 43 0.02 -1.81 13.65
C PRO A 43 -1.10 -1.32 12.72
N GLY A 44 -2.13 -2.15 12.55
CA GLY A 44 -3.24 -1.89 11.64
C GLY A 44 -3.01 -2.32 10.18
N LEU A 45 -1.78 -2.71 9.78
CA LEU A 45 -1.54 -3.33 8.47
C LEU A 45 -1.94 -4.81 8.51
N LYS A 46 -2.95 -5.17 7.74
CA LYS A 46 -3.44 -6.55 7.65
C LYS A 46 -2.67 -7.30 6.57
N VAL A 47 -1.86 -8.25 6.99
CA VAL A 47 -1.03 -9.08 6.10
C VAL A 47 -1.37 -10.54 6.31
N GLY A 48 -1.58 -11.27 5.21
CA GLY A 48 -1.68 -12.71 5.21
C GLY A 48 -0.44 -13.35 4.57
N ALA A 49 -0.08 -14.54 4.99
CA ALA A 49 0.93 -15.35 4.36
C ALA A 49 0.40 -16.77 4.11
N THR A 50 0.90 -17.39 3.07
CA THR A 50 0.68 -18.81 2.78
C THR A 50 1.94 -19.39 2.19
N THR A 51 2.13 -20.67 2.39
CA THR A 51 3.25 -21.44 1.87
C THR A 51 2.74 -22.69 1.16
N GLY A 52 3.49 -23.19 0.20
CA GLY A 52 3.19 -24.42 -0.49
C GLY A 52 4.15 -24.67 -1.63
N TYR A 53 4.09 -25.86 -2.19
CA TYR A 53 4.93 -26.27 -3.30
C TYR A 53 4.35 -25.78 -4.62
N ILE A 54 5.22 -25.35 -5.51
CA ILE A 54 4.88 -24.92 -6.87
C ILE A 54 5.75 -25.68 -7.86
N THR A 55 5.12 -26.29 -8.83
CA THR A 55 5.82 -26.87 -9.98
C THR A 55 6.08 -25.76 -10.99
N LEU A 56 7.35 -25.50 -11.29
CA LEU A 56 7.75 -24.45 -12.23
C LEU A 56 7.58 -24.86 -13.71
N ASP A 57 6.68 -25.79 -13.99
CA ASP A 57 6.46 -26.34 -15.30
C ASP A 57 5.04 -26.06 -15.81
N GLY A 58 4.97 -25.37 -16.92
CA GLY A 58 3.83 -25.19 -17.81
C GLY A 58 2.48 -24.92 -17.12
N THR A 59 1.51 -25.79 -17.42
CA THR A 59 0.12 -25.63 -16.94
C THR A 59 -0.03 -25.85 -15.44
N GLN A 60 0.85 -26.65 -14.83
CA GLN A 60 0.81 -26.96 -13.41
C GLN A 60 1.15 -25.74 -12.56
N PHE A 61 2.09 -24.91 -13.00
CA PHE A 61 2.45 -23.65 -12.31
C PHE A 61 1.24 -22.77 -12.04
N SER A 62 0.41 -22.52 -13.03
CA SER A 62 -0.77 -21.66 -12.89
C SER A 62 -1.81 -22.27 -11.93
N ALA A 63 -1.98 -23.59 -11.96
CA ALA A 63 -2.91 -24.31 -11.09
C ALA A 63 -2.47 -24.26 -9.61
N ASP A 64 -1.19 -24.54 -9.35
CA ASP A 64 -0.63 -24.51 -8.00
C ASP A 64 -0.65 -23.10 -7.41
N LEU A 65 -0.28 -22.11 -8.20
CA LEU A 65 -0.36 -20.72 -7.79
C LEU A 65 -1.80 -20.29 -7.49
N GLY A 66 -2.77 -20.76 -8.27
CA GLY A 66 -4.20 -20.54 -8.02
C GLY A 66 -4.66 -21.11 -6.68
N LYS A 67 -4.18 -22.29 -6.28
CA LYS A 67 -4.45 -22.90 -4.97
C LYS A 67 -3.87 -22.04 -3.84
N LEU A 68 -2.61 -21.60 -3.99
CA LEU A 68 -1.96 -20.74 -3.00
C LEU A 68 -2.68 -19.42 -2.80
N TYR A 69 -3.16 -18.78 -3.87
CA TYR A 69 -3.94 -17.55 -3.74
C TYR A 69 -5.28 -17.75 -3.02
N LYS A 70 -5.96 -18.86 -3.28
CA LYS A 70 -7.19 -19.21 -2.54
C LYS A 70 -6.90 -19.40 -1.05
N GLN A 71 -5.83 -20.11 -0.73
CA GLN A 71 -5.40 -20.34 0.64
C GLN A 71 -4.96 -19.03 1.32
N LEU A 72 -4.20 -18.18 0.63
CA LEU A 72 -3.80 -16.86 1.13
C LEU A 72 -5.03 -16.02 1.49
N LYS A 73 -6.02 -15.99 0.62
CA LYS A 73 -7.27 -15.26 0.86
C LYS A 73 -8.02 -15.83 2.08
N SER A 74 -8.10 -17.14 2.20
CA SER A 74 -8.68 -17.80 3.38
C SER A 74 -7.94 -17.43 4.66
N ASN A 75 -6.60 -17.47 4.64
CA ASN A 75 -5.78 -17.11 5.79
C ASN A 75 -5.93 -15.63 6.18
N GLN A 76 -6.05 -14.73 5.23
CA GLN A 76 -6.31 -13.32 5.50
C GLN A 76 -7.61 -13.11 6.30
N PHE A 77 -8.67 -13.85 5.98
CA PHE A 77 -9.93 -13.78 6.73
C PHE A 77 -9.84 -14.45 8.10
N ALA A 78 -9.10 -15.54 8.22
CA ALA A 78 -8.96 -16.27 9.48
C ALA A 78 -8.08 -15.54 10.51
N LEU A 79 -7.03 -14.84 10.07
CA LEU A 79 -6.08 -14.14 10.92
C LEU A 79 -6.55 -12.75 11.37
N ASN A 80 -7.62 -12.24 10.77
CA ASN A 80 -8.21 -10.96 11.14
C ASN A 80 -9.63 -11.18 11.68
N PRO A 81 -9.81 -11.74 12.88
CA PRO A 81 -11.13 -11.73 13.49
C PRO A 81 -11.54 -10.27 13.61
N ILE A 82 -12.69 -9.95 13.03
CA ILE A 82 -13.34 -8.67 13.27
C ILE A 82 -13.94 -8.75 14.68
N VAL A 83 -13.08 -8.78 15.66
CA VAL A 83 -13.47 -8.54 17.04
C VAL A 83 -13.43 -7.03 17.21
N ASN A 84 -14.50 -6.39 16.84
CA ASN A 84 -14.78 -5.06 17.34
C ASN A 84 -15.27 -5.28 18.77
N PRO A 85 -14.45 -5.05 19.81
CA PRO A 85 -14.96 -5.17 21.17
C PRO A 85 -16.13 -4.21 21.28
N ALA A 86 -17.30 -4.75 21.63
CA ALA A 86 -18.47 -3.94 21.87
C ALA A 86 -18.07 -2.80 22.82
N ASN A 87 -18.53 -1.60 22.52
CA ASN A 87 -18.30 -0.46 23.42
C ASN A 87 -18.93 -0.78 24.77
N THR A 88 -18.11 -1.27 25.70
CA THR A 88 -18.54 -1.70 27.02
C THR A 88 -18.66 -0.53 28.02
N GLY A 89 -18.49 0.72 27.53
CA GLY A 89 -18.42 1.91 28.38
C GLY A 89 -17.07 2.10 29.08
N LEU A 90 -16.16 1.11 28.96
CA LEU A 90 -14.79 1.18 29.50
C LEU A 90 -13.76 1.54 28.42
N THR A 91 -14.18 1.53 27.15
CA THR A 91 -13.32 1.82 26.01
C THR A 91 -13.88 2.98 25.21
N THR A 92 -13.00 3.81 24.68
CA THR A 92 -13.33 4.86 23.71
C THR A 92 -12.91 4.41 22.32
N ILE A 93 -13.68 4.78 21.31
CA ILE A 93 -13.37 4.50 19.92
C ILE A 93 -12.54 5.66 19.36
N CYS A 94 -11.51 5.36 18.61
CA CYS A 94 -10.72 6.33 17.86
C CYS A 94 -11.57 6.91 16.72
N ASP A 95 -11.81 8.20 16.73
CA ASP A 95 -12.64 8.91 15.73
C ASP A 95 -12.08 8.79 14.30
N PHE A 96 -10.77 8.54 14.16
CA PHE A 96 -10.09 8.47 12.86
C PHE A 96 -10.09 7.07 12.24
N SER A 97 -10.00 6.01 13.06
CA SER A 97 -9.87 4.63 12.55
C SER A 97 -11.07 3.74 12.85
N GLY A 98 -11.91 4.11 13.81
CA GLY A 98 -12.98 3.26 14.30
C GLY A 98 -12.52 2.08 15.18
N ASP A 99 -11.20 1.98 15.43
CA ASP A 99 -10.64 0.98 16.35
C ASP A 99 -10.74 1.47 17.80
N VAL A 100 -10.52 0.59 18.76
CA VAL A 100 -10.41 0.98 20.18
C VAL A 100 -9.22 1.91 20.36
N ALA A 101 -9.45 3.05 21.03
CA ALA A 101 -8.37 3.97 21.39
C ALA A 101 -7.57 3.39 22.56
N ASP A 102 -6.29 3.23 22.37
CA ASP A 102 -5.33 2.61 23.30
C ASP A 102 -4.11 3.52 23.59
N THR A 103 -4.03 4.67 22.95
CA THR A 103 -2.96 5.64 23.12
C THR A 103 -3.46 7.07 23.00
N THR A 104 -2.57 8.05 23.15
CA THR A 104 -2.88 9.47 22.96
C THR A 104 -2.00 10.09 21.89
N GLN A 105 -2.58 10.93 21.04
CA GLN A 105 -1.86 11.71 20.02
C GLN A 105 -2.09 13.20 20.27
N SER A 106 -1.01 13.99 20.14
CA SER A 106 -1.08 15.46 20.22
C SER A 106 -1.35 16.06 18.83
N PHE A 107 -2.32 16.97 18.77
CA PHE A 107 -2.66 17.78 17.62
C PHE A 107 -2.53 19.25 18.01
N GLY A 108 -1.33 19.81 17.84
CA GLY A 108 -1.02 21.13 18.40
C GLY A 108 -1.10 21.12 19.93
N SER A 109 -1.99 21.92 20.50
CA SER A 109 -2.27 22.00 21.97
C SER A 109 -3.21 20.89 22.45
N ASP A 110 -3.97 20.25 21.57
CA ASP A 110 -4.98 19.26 21.92
C ASP A 110 -4.38 17.86 22.01
N LYS A 111 -4.82 17.10 23.02
CA LYS A 111 -4.54 15.67 23.13
C LYS A 111 -5.82 14.88 22.93
N ARG A 112 -5.78 13.88 22.04
CA ARG A 112 -6.91 13.01 21.76
C ARG A 112 -6.54 11.55 22.01
N LEU A 113 -7.53 10.79 22.45
CA LEU A 113 -7.44 9.34 22.53
C LEU A 113 -7.56 8.77 21.13
N VAL A 114 -6.57 7.98 20.71
CA VAL A 114 -6.49 7.41 19.36
C VAL A 114 -6.04 5.96 19.44
N ALA A 115 -6.24 5.22 18.36
CA ALA A 115 -5.70 3.88 18.21
C ALA A 115 -4.22 3.92 17.79
N THR A 116 -3.41 3.01 18.29
CA THR A 116 -2.00 2.85 17.88
C THR A 116 -1.85 2.70 16.37
N SER A 117 -2.82 2.05 15.70
CA SER A 117 -2.85 1.94 14.23
C SER A 117 -2.97 3.29 13.52
N PHE A 118 -3.66 4.26 14.12
CA PHE A 118 -3.74 5.62 13.61
C PHE A 118 -2.42 6.37 13.86
N THR A 119 -1.88 6.31 15.07
CA THR A 119 -0.60 6.97 15.42
C THR A 119 0.52 6.53 14.49
N ALA A 120 0.66 5.23 14.23
CA ALA A 120 1.67 4.72 13.31
C ALA A 120 1.53 5.29 11.88
N LYS A 121 0.31 5.46 11.38
CA LYS A 121 0.07 6.09 10.06
C LYS A 121 0.37 7.58 10.08
N PHE A 122 -0.02 8.26 11.14
CA PHE A 122 0.20 9.68 11.31
C PHE A 122 1.70 10.02 11.37
N GLU A 123 2.48 9.25 12.11
CA GLU A 123 3.94 9.41 12.20
C GLU A 123 4.66 9.08 10.88
N ALA A 124 4.14 8.14 10.10
CA ALA A 124 4.70 7.77 8.81
C ALA A 124 4.38 8.76 7.68
N PHE A 125 3.47 9.72 7.89
CA PHE A 125 2.93 10.57 6.83
C PHE A 125 3.99 11.39 6.09
N GLU A 126 4.87 12.07 6.82
CA GLU A 126 5.92 12.91 6.20
C GLU A 126 6.92 12.08 5.41
N ALA A 127 7.37 10.96 5.96
CA ALA A 127 8.27 10.05 5.26
C ALA A 127 7.63 9.43 4.00
N ALA A 128 6.34 9.11 4.06
CA ALA A 128 5.59 8.62 2.91
C ALA A 128 5.46 9.67 1.81
N ASN A 129 5.21 10.93 2.17
CA ASN A 129 5.13 12.03 1.21
C ASN A 129 6.50 12.33 0.57
N SER A 130 7.58 12.33 1.35
CA SER A 130 8.94 12.48 0.82
C SER A 130 9.26 11.36 -0.15
N ARG A 131 8.93 10.12 0.19
CA ARG A 131 9.10 8.98 -0.70
C ARG A 131 8.30 9.11 -1.99
N LEU A 132 7.04 9.53 -1.90
CA LEU A 132 6.19 9.76 -3.06
C LEU A 132 6.77 10.83 -3.99
N LYS A 133 7.30 11.92 -3.43
CA LYS A 133 7.99 12.96 -4.22
C LYS A 133 9.18 12.40 -4.98
N ILE A 134 10.03 11.60 -4.33
CA ILE A 134 11.16 10.94 -4.99
C ILE A 134 10.70 10.02 -6.13
N ASP A 135 9.69 9.20 -5.88
CA ASP A 135 9.19 8.25 -6.87
C ASP A 135 8.55 8.96 -8.09
N LEU A 136 7.91 10.12 -7.89
CA LEU A 136 7.26 10.89 -8.95
C LEU A 136 8.22 11.83 -9.69
N PHE A 137 9.05 12.56 -8.95
CA PHE A 137 9.85 13.67 -9.49
C PHE A 137 11.34 13.39 -9.51
N GLY A 138 11.79 12.28 -8.89
CA GLY A 138 13.22 11.96 -8.75
C GLY A 138 13.94 12.75 -7.66
N THR A 139 13.23 13.61 -6.93
CA THR A 139 13.80 14.47 -5.88
C THR A 139 12.73 14.77 -4.81
N GLU A 140 13.17 15.07 -3.59
CA GLU A 140 12.28 15.59 -2.54
C GLU A 140 11.93 17.06 -2.74
N THR A 141 12.84 17.83 -3.37
CA THR A 141 12.62 19.25 -3.67
C THR A 141 11.75 19.40 -4.91
N THR A 142 10.57 19.93 -4.73
CA THR A 142 9.60 20.18 -5.80
C THR A 142 8.69 21.32 -5.41
N ASP A 143 8.15 22.03 -6.41
CA ASP A 143 7.10 23.05 -6.22
C ASP A 143 5.74 22.43 -5.87
N TRP A 144 5.62 21.10 -5.95
CA TRP A 144 4.41 20.39 -5.61
C TRP A 144 4.27 20.24 -4.10
N VAL A 145 3.09 20.61 -3.60
CA VAL A 145 2.70 20.44 -2.22
C VAL A 145 1.69 19.31 -2.14
N PHE A 146 1.92 18.36 -1.22
CA PHE A 146 0.92 17.36 -0.86
C PHE A 146 0.19 17.89 0.39
N PRO A 147 -1.05 18.34 0.25
CA PRO A 147 -1.79 18.90 1.38
C PRO A 147 -2.05 17.82 2.42
N SER A 148 -1.97 18.18 3.68
CA SER A 148 -2.32 17.33 4.80
C SER A 148 -3.81 17.43 5.18
N GLU A 149 -4.45 18.54 4.80
CA GLU A 149 -5.83 18.82 5.13
C GLU A 149 -6.64 19.21 3.89
N PHE A 150 -7.94 18.93 3.91
CA PHE A 150 -8.82 19.22 2.77
C PHE A 150 -8.92 20.71 2.49
N GLU A 151 -8.80 21.56 3.51
CA GLU A 151 -8.83 23.01 3.39
C GLU A 151 -7.64 23.57 2.61
N GLU A 152 -6.55 22.83 2.51
CA GLU A 152 -5.38 23.19 1.71
C GLU A 152 -5.55 22.86 0.24
N LEU A 153 -6.51 21.99 -0.11
CA LEU A 153 -6.82 21.65 -1.49
C LEU A 153 -7.50 22.81 -2.21
N GLY A 154 -7.03 23.13 -3.41
CA GLY A 154 -7.60 24.23 -4.21
C GLY A 154 -7.17 25.64 -3.80
N GLN A 155 -6.35 25.79 -2.76
CA GLN A 155 -5.83 27.11 -2.38
C GLN A 155 -4.66 27.50 -3.27
N ASN A 156 -4.79 28.64 -3.93
CA ASN A 156 -3.71 29.25 -4.67
C ASN A 156 -2.83 30.04 -3.70
N LYS A 157 -1.62 29.57 -3.42
CA LYS A 157 -0.68 30.22 -2.50
C LYS A 157 -0.24 31.64 -2.92
N SER A 158 -0.61 32.08 -4.11
CA SER A 158 -0.17 33.38 -4.67
C SER A 158 -0.91 34.61 -4.15
N THR A 159 -1.96 34.46 -3.35
CA THR A 159 -2.71 35.64 -2.85
C THR A 159 -3.14 35.45 -1.39
N GLU A 160 -2.35 36.00 -0.47
CA GLU A 160 -2.65 36.09 0.95
C GLU A 160 -3.98 36.81 1.32
N LYS A 161 -4.76 37.28 0.35
CA LYS A 161 -5.93 38.13 0.59
C LYS A 161 -7.27 37.59 0.13
N SER A 162 -7.36 36.44 -0.51
CA SER A 162 -8.65 35.90 -0.93
C SER A 162 -8.90 34.52 -0.38
N LYS A 163 -9.46 34.46 0.82
CA LYS A 163 -10.08 33.24 1.38
C LYS A 163 -11.42 32.86 0.72
N THR A 164 -11.76 33.48 -0.37
CA THR A 164 -13.00 33.26 -1.16
C THR A 164 -12.71 32.53 -2.47
N GLY A 165 -11.77 31.61 -2.49
CA GLY A 165 -11.57 30.73 -3.63
C GLY A 165 -12.64 29.65 -3.67
N ILE A 166 -13.17 29.35 -4.84
CA ILE A 166 -13.94 28.13 -5.08
C ILE A 166 -12.95 26.98 -4.93
N ASN A 167 -13.09 26.22 -3.84
CA ASN A 167 -12.21 25.07 -3.56
C ASN A 167 -12.76 23.82 -4.28
N ASP A 168 -12.71 23.81 -5.61
CA ASP A 168 -13.11 22.66 -6.39
C ASP A 168 -12.04 21.56 -6.30
N ILE A 169 -12.46 20.36 -6.00
CA ILE A 169 -11.60 19.17 -5.91
C ILE A 169 -11.93 18.27 -7.08
N ALA A 170 -10.91 17.92 -7.86
CA ALA A 170 -11.02 16.88 -8.89
C ALA A 170 -10.42 15.58 -8.38
N ILE A 171 -11.20 14.50 -8.44
CA ILE A 171 -10.73 13.16 -8.13
C ILE A 171 -10.48 12.42 -9.43
N VAL A 172 -9.23 11.98 -9.64
CA VAL A 172 -8.87 11.16 -10.79
C VAL A 172 -8.63 9.73 -10.32
N HIS A 173 -9.42 8.80 -10.84
CA HIS A 173 -9.26 7.37 -10.61
C HIS A 173 -8.70 6.71 -11.87
N ILE A 174 -7.56 6.02 -11.72
CA ILE A 174 -6.92 5.26 -12.80
C ILE A 174 -6.83 3.82 -12.36
N ASP A 175 -7.49 2.92 -13.08
CA ASP A 175 -7.49 1.49 -12.81
C ASP A 175 -7.08 0.67 -14.03
N GLY A 176 -6.38 -0.44 -13.77
CA GLY A 176 -5.99 -1.39 -14.80
C GLY A 176 -7.09 -2.40 -15.08
N ASN A 177 -7.72 -2.31 -16.25
CA ASN A 177 -8.83 -3.19 -16.60
C ASN A 177 -8.35 -4.65 -16.74
N ASN A 178 -9.11 -5.57 -16.12
CA ASN A 178 -8.96 -7.03 -16.25
C ASN A 178 -7.56 -7.59 -15.95
N MET A 179 -6.77 -6.92 -15.11
CA MET A 179 -5.39 -7.33 -14.78
C MET A 179 -5.32 -8.75 -14.24
N GLY A 180 -6.31 -9.17 -13.46
CA GLY A 180 -6.37 -10.54 -12.94
C GLY A 180 -6.43 -11.61 -14.05
N ALA A 181 -7.09 -11.35 -15.17
CA ALA A 181 -7.12 -12.28 -16.30
C ALA A 181 -5.75 -12.35 -17.00
N HIS A 182 -5.10 -11.20 -17.21
CA HIS A 182 -3.75 -11.15 -17.79
C HIS A 182 -2.75 -11.95 -16.95
N PHE A 183 -2.77 -11.80 -15.62
CA PHE A 183 -1.90 -12.59 -14.74
C PHE A 183 -2.24 -14.09 -14.75
N ARG A 184 -3.50 -14.48 -14.94
CA ARG A 184 -3.88 -15.91 -15.07
C ARG A 184 -3.42 -16.55 -16.37
N GLN A 185 -3.23 -15.77 -17.42
CA GLN A 185 -2.73 -16.25 -18.71
C GLN A 185 -1.23 -16.54 -18.72
N CYS A 186 -0.48 -15.98 -17.77
CA CYS A 186 0.94 -16.26 -17.64
C CYS A 186 1.16 -17.73 -17.27
N LYS A 187 1.88 -18.45 -18.13
CA LYS A 187 2.17 -19.90 -17.97
C LYS A 187 3.48 -20.15 -17.24
N THR A 188 4.38 -19.17 -17.23
CA THR A 188 5.69 -19.28 -16.58
C THR A 188 5.91 -18.17 -15.57
N LEU A 189 6.90 -18.39 -14.70
CA LEU A 189 7.33 -17.42 -13.70
C LEU A 189 7.89 -16.16 -14.35
N GLU A 190 8.66 -16.34 -15.44
CA GLU A 190 9.30 -15.26 -16.20
C GLU A 190 8.25 -14.34 -16.82
N GLU A 191 7.23 -14.91 -17.47
CA GLU A 191 6.11 -14.16 -18.04
C GLU A 191 5.40 -13.33 -16.98
N ARG A 192 5.14 -13.95 -15.82
CA ARG A 192 4.46 -13.27 -14.70
C ARG A 192 5.30 -12.16 -14.10
N SER A 193 6.60 -12.39 -13.91
CA SER A 193 7.53 -11.39 -13.42
C SER A 193 7.67 -10.21 -14.40
N ALA A 194 7.80 -10.51 -15.70
CA ALA A 194 7.86 -9.50 -16.75
C ALA A 194 6.57 -8.67 -16.84
N LEU A 195 5.40 -9.32 -16.73
CA LEU A 195 4.11 -8.62 -16.70
C LEU A 195 4.02 -7.70 -15.48
N SER A 196 4.39 -8.18 -14.29
CA SER A 196 4.37 -7.39 -13.05
C SER A 196 5.24 -6.14 -13.17
N LYS A 197 6.47 -6.28 -13.66
CA LYS A 197 7.39 -5.15 -13.89
C LYS A 197 6.80 -4.15 -14.89
N ARG A 198 6.27 -4.66 -16.01
CA ARG A 198 5.65 -3.81 -17.03
C ARG A 198 4.45 -3.02 -16.48
N VAL A 199 3.59 -3.66 -15.71
CA VAL A 199 2.44 -3.00 -15.07
C VAL A 199 2.91 -1.92 -14.12
N ALA A 200 3.86 -2.20 -13.22
CA ALA A 200 4.39 -1.23 -12.27
C ALA A 200 5.00 -0.02 -13.01
N THR A 201 5.82 -0.25 -14.03
CA THR A 201 6.43 0.82 -14.83
C THR A 201 5.37 1.66 -15.54
N LYS A 202 4.40 1.02 -16.20
CA LYS A 202 3.35 1.75 -16.94
C LYS A 202 2.42 2.52 -16.02
N THR A 203 2.10 2.01 -14.85
CA THR A 203 1.33 2.74 -13.84
C THR A 203 2.06 4.01 -13.40
N LEU A 204 3.34 3.90 -13.09
CA LEU A 204 4.15 5.06 -12.70
C LEU A 204 4.31 6.08 -13.84
N GLU A 205 4.57 5.62 -15.06
CA GLU A 205 4.66 6.49 -16.25
C GLU A 205 3.35 7.23 -16.50
N SER A 206 2.21 6.55 -16.40
CA SER A 206 0.89 7.16 -16.58
C SER A 206 0.61 8.22 -15.54
N PHE A 207 0.98 7.95 -14.28
CA PHE A 207 0.82 8.91 -13.21
C PHE A 207 1.72 10.15 -13.40
N LYS A 208 2.98 9.95 -13.79
CA LYS A 208 3.89 11.05 -14.13
C LYS A 208 3.39 11.90 -15.28
N ALA A 209 2.85 11.27 -16.33
CA ALA A 209 2.28 11.97 -17.45
C ALA A 209 1.07 12.83 -17.04
N LEU A 210 0.19 12.30 -16.17
CA LEU A 210 -0.94 13.06 -15.63
C LEU A 210 -0.46 14.28 -14.85
N VAL A 211 0.51 14.12 -13.96
CA VAL A 211 1.07 15.22 -13.16
C VAL A 211 1.69 16.30 -14.07
N GLN A 212 2.44 15.90 -15.09
CA GLN A 212 3.03 16.85 -16.06
C GLN A 212 1.96 17.59 -16.84
N TRP A 213 0.89 16.91 -17.24
CA TRP A 213 -0.23 17.52 -17.95
C TRP A 213 -0.96 18.55 -17.08
N ILE A 214 -1.20 18.26 -15.80
CA ILE A 214 -1.80 19.20 -14.85
C ILE A 214 -0.90 20.45 -14.70
N LYS A 215 0.41 20.27 -14.59
CA LYS A 215 1.37 21.39 -14.52
C LYS A 215 1.30 22.28 -15.78
N ALA A 216 1.22 21.68 -16.96
CA ALA A 216 1.10 22.43 -18.22
C ALA A 216 -0.20 23.24 -18.29
N LEU A 217 -1.33 22.71 -17.80
CA LEU A 217 -2.60 23.43 -17.72
C LEU A 217 -2.51 24.64 -16.78
N GLN A 218 -1.87 24.52 -15.63
CA GLN A 218 -1.70 25.65 -14.70
C GLN A 218 -0.91 26.81 -15.32
N CYS A 219 0.10 26.51 -16.16
CA CYS A 219 0.88 27.51 -16.87
C CYS A 219 0.07 28.22 -18.01
N LEU A 220 -1.02 27.63 -18.47
CA LEU A 220 -1.89 28.24 -19.51
C LEU A 220 -2.98 29.14 -18.91
N CYS A 221 -3.26 29.01 -17.62
CA CYS A 221 -4.28 29.78 -16.91
C CYS A 221 -3.70 30.91 -16.05
N SER A 222 -2.39 31.06 -15.98
CA SER A 222 -1.65 32.15 -15.35
C SER A 222 -1.23 33.22 -16.36
#